data_850025089cf98d49acc9e2610b461aa0
#
_entry.id   850025089cf98d49acc9e2610b461aa0
#
_cell.length_a   1.000
_cell.length_b   1.000
_cell.length_c   1.000
_cell.angle_alpha   90.00
_cell.angle_beta   90.00
_cell.angle_gamma   90.00
#
_symmetry.space_group_name_H-M   'P 1'
#
loop_
_entity.id
_entity.type
_entity.pdbx_description
1 polymer ?
#
loop_
_entity_poly.entity_id
_entity_poly.type
_entity_poly.pdbx_seq_one_letter_code
_entity_poly.pdbx_strand_id
1 'polypeptide(L)'
;VYRERGKGTFVTDREALKQLSLKGTIENLIASGRGTFIKVLEYREVSPPSRVAKILRLKENVNIFQLEIIRLIPKGPFGYSFIYIPLHFGKMISRDELSEKTEFITFFERKSRTRVHRASQSIDVSLANEVVAKNLAIKPMDPVLVIERQYYARDGSALFMSLTYFRPDIYKYKIELTRT
;
A
#
# COMPACT_ATOMS: atom_id res chain seq x y z
N VAL A 1 20.48 15.98 -16.92
CA VAL A 1 21.09 17.27 -16.51
C VAL A 1 20.77 18.29 -17.57
N TYR A 2 20.19 19.41 -17.21
CA TYR A 2 20.07 20.57 -18.11
C TYR A 2 20.69 21.80 -17.46
N ARG A 3 21.19 22.69 -18.28
CA ARG A 3 21.87 23.93 -17.86
C ARG A 3 21.03 25.14 -18.26
N GLU A 4 20.64 25.96 -17.31
CA GLU A 4 19.95 27.21 -17.54
C GLU A 4 20.93 28.37 -17.31
N ARG A 5 21.14 29.21 -18.34
CA ARG A 5 22.13 30.28 -18.30
C ARG A 5 21.76 31.32 -17.22
N GLY A 6 22.63 31.54 -16.26
CA GLY A 6 22.39 32.45 -15.12
C GLY A 6 21.72 31.80 -13.86
N LYS A 7 21.25 30.55 -13.94
CA LYS A 7 20.59 29.87 -12.80
C LYS A 7 21.25 28.60 -12.34
N GLY A 8 22.30 28.12 -13.02
CA GLY A 8 23.06 26.94 -12.63
C GLY A 8 22.77 25.69 -13.45
N THR A 9 23.35 24.59 -12.98
CA THR A 9 23.15 23.25 -13.56
C THR A 9 22.20 22.46 -12.69
N PHE A 10 21.14 21.97 -13.28
CA PHE A 10 20.11 21.16 -12.59
C PHE A 10 20.19 19.72 -13.04
N VAL A 11 20.11 18.80 -12.09
CA VAL A 11 19.99 17.37 -12.37
C VAL A 11 18.51 17.08 -12.59
N THR A 12 18.14 16.75 -13.82
CA THR A 12 16.78 16.28 -14.13
C THR A 12 16.78 14.78 -14.10
N ASP A 13 16.28 14.21 -13.02
CA ASP A 13 15.93 12.79 -12.99
C ASP A 13 14.44 12.66 -13.34
N ARG A 14 14.10 12.89 -14.62
CA ARG A 14 12.72 12.88 -15.12
C ARG A 14 12.10 11.50 -15.23
N GLU A 15 12.89 10.43 -15.08
CA GLU A 15 12.41 9.08 -15.35
C GLU A 15 12.16 8.20 -14.10
N ALA A 16 12.52 8.63 -12.90
CA ALA A 16 12.62 7.72 -11.76
C ALA A 16 11.49 7.80 -10.74
N LEU A 17 10.72 8.86 -10.69
CA LEU A 17 9.75 9.07 -9.62
C LEU A 17 8.33 8.97 -10.18
N LYS A 18 7.67 7.85 -9.91
CA LYS A 18 6.22 7.78 -9.99
C LYS A 18 5.67 8.66 -8.87
N GLN A 19 5.41 9.94 -9.15
CA GLN A 19 4.70 10.82 -8.24
C GLN A 19 3.26 10.34 -8.15
N LEU A 20 2.93 9.64 -7.08
CA LEU A 20 1.55 9.32 -6.73
C LEU A 20 0.90 10.59 -6.17
N SER A 21 0.26 11.35 -7.06
CA SER A 21 -0.59 12.47 -6.65
C SER A 21 -1.93 11.90 -6.20
N LEU A 22 -2.23 11.97 -4.91
CA LEU A 22 -3.54 11.60 -4.38
C LEU A 22 -4.41 12.86 -4.32
N LYS A 23 -5.36 12.94 -5.23
CA LYS A 23 -6.49 13.88 -5.12
C LYS A 23 -7.57 13.20 -4.28
N GLY A 24 -7.44 13.13 -3.00
CA GLY A 24 -8.43 12.79 -1.97
C GLY A 24 -9.57 11.79 -2.22
N THR A 25 -9.59 11.03 -3.34
CA THR A 25 -10.66 10.08 -3.68
C THR A 25 -10.16 8.63 -3.74
N ILE A 26 -11.08 7.68 -3.55
CA ILE A 26 -10.78 6.24 -3.66
C ILE A 26 -10.38 5.88 -5.10
N GLU A 27 -11.01 6.48 -6.10
CA GLU A 27 -10.70 6.27 -7.52
C GLU A 27 -9.25 6.67 -7.83
N ASN A 28 -8.79 7.78 -7.26
CA ASN A 28 -7.40 8.21 -7.40
C ASN A 28 -6.44 7.25 -6.70
N LEU A 29 -6.83 6.72 -5.55
CA LEU A 29 -6.04 5.70 -4.85
C LEU A 29 -5.94 4.42 -5.69
N ILE A 30 -7.02 3.96 -6.30
CA ILE A 30 -7.04 2.82 -7.23
C ILE A 30 -6.16 3.12 -8.44
N ALA A 31 -6.32 4.30 -9.06
CA ALA A 31 -5.54 4.71 -10.22
C ALA A 31 -4.04 4.79 -9.93
N SER A 32 -3.66 5.10 -8.70
CA SER A 32 -2.24 5.18 -8.29
C SER A 32 -1.51 3.82 -8.37
N GLY A 33 -2.24 2.72 -8.29
CA GLY A 33 -1.71 1.36 -8.46
C GLY A 33 -1.42 0.97 -9.91
N ARG A 34 -1.98 1.69 -10.90
CA ARG A 34 -1.83 1.35 -12.33
C ARG A 34 -0.38 1.44 -12.78
N GLY A 35 0.03 0.43 -13.59
CA GLY A 35 1.40 0.33 -14.11
C GLY A 35 2.43 -0.02 -13.04
N THR A 36 2.00 -0.58 -11.91
CA THR A 36 2.85 -1.31 -10.96
C THR A 36 2.48 -2.78 -11.00
N PHE A 37 3.43 -3.63 -10.60
CA PHE A 37 3.22 -5.06 -10.47
C PHE A 37 3.25 -5.43 -8.98
N ILE A 38 2.61 -6.53 -8.63
CA ILE A 38 2.74 -7.11 -7.30
C ILE A 38 3.34 -8.52 -7.40
N LYS A 39 4.20 -8.84 -6.44
CA LYS A 39 4.63 -10.22 -6.19
C LYS A 39 4.01 -10.66 -4.89
N VAL A 40 3.12 -11.65 -4.94
CA VAL A 40 2.53 -12.25 -3.75
C VAL A 40 3.58 -13.15 -3.10
N LEU A 41 3.93 -12.83 -1.86
CA LEU A 41 4.83 -13.65 -1.05
C LEU A 41 4.04 -14.69 -0.28
N GLU A 42 2.99 -14.26 0.41
CA GLU A 42 2.20 -15.13 1.28
C GLU A 42 0.74 -14.69 1.32
N TYR A 43 -0.16 -15.67 1.42
CA TYR A 43 -1.57 -15.48 1.75
C TYR A 43 -1.98 -16.57 2.72
N ARG A 44 -2.21 -16.21 3.97
CA ARG A 44 -2.50 -17.19 5.03
C ARG A 44 -3.42 -16.64 6.11
N GLU A 45 -4.07 -17.55 6.81
CA GLU A 45 -4.80 -17.26 8.03
C GLU A 45 -3.82 -17.10 9.20
N VAL A 46 -3.99 -16.03 10.00
CA VAL A 46 -3.13 -15.70 11.13
C VAL A 46 -3.94 -15.15 12.30
N SER A 47 -3.40 -15.25 13.50
CA SER A 47 -3.86 -14.47 14.64
C SER A 47 -3.49 -12.98 14.40
N PRO A 48 -4.43 -12.03 14.51
CA PRO A 48 -4.16 -10.64 14.23
C PRO A 48 -3.22 -10.02 15.28
N PRO A 49 -2.27 -9.16 14.88
CA PRO A 49 -1.61 -8.27 15.82
C PRO A 49 -2.65 -7.44 16.59
N SER A 50 -2.42 -7.18 17.89
CA SER A 50 -3.38 -6.46 18.76
C SER A 50 -3.86 -5.13 18.16
N ARG A 51 -2.95 -4.37 17.50
CA ARG A 51 -3.29 -3.13 16.80
C ARG A 51 -4.28 -3.38 15.65
N VAL A 52 -4.07 -4.44 14.86
CA VAL A 52 -4.93 -4.80 13.72
C VAL A 52 -6.31 -5.22 14.22
N ALA A 53 -6.36 -6.05 15.26
CA ALA A 53 -7.61 -6.49 15.88
C ALA A 53 -8.45 -5.30 16.35
N LYS A 54 -7.82 -4.31 17.01
CA LYS A 54 -8.47 -3.08 17.47
C LYS A 54 -9.01 -2.23 16.32
N ILE A 55 -8.21 -2.03 15.27
CA ILE A 55 -8.58 -1.22 14.11
C ILE A 55 -9.74 -1.86 13.34
N LEU A 56 -9.67 -3.15 13.09
CA LEU A 56 -10.72 -3.90 12.38
C LEU A 56 -11.91 -4.28 13.29
N ARG A 57 -11.89 -3.87 14.58
CA ARG A 57 -12.92 -4.15 15.59
C ARG A 57 -13.27 -5.63 15.66
N LEU A 58 -12.24 -6.47 15.66
CA LEU A 58 -12.41 -7.92 15.72
C LEU A 58 -12.79 -8.35 17.13
N LYS A 59 -13.56 -9.42 17.22
CA LYS A 59 -13.80 -10.12 18.49
C LYS A 59 -12.51 -10.81 18.95
N GLU A 60 -12.42 -11.11 20.22
CA GLU A 60 -11.31 -11.87 20.78
C GLU A 60 -11.19 -13.25 20.10
N ASN A 61 -9.96 -13.73 19.95
CA ASN A 61 -9.63 -15.04 19.37
C ASN A 61 -10.15 -15.30 17.95
N VAL A 62 -10.37 -14.25 17.17
CA VAL A 62 -10.75 -14.38 15.76
C VAL A 62 -9.54 -14.20 14.87
N ASN A 63 -9.24 -15.22 14.05
CA ASN A 63 -8.21 -15.13 13.03
C ASN A 63 -8.62 -14.19 11.88
N ILE A 64 -7.62 -13.74 11.14
CA ILE A 64 -7.75 -12.95 9.92
C ILE A 64 -6.91 -13.57 8.80
N PHE A 65 -7.14 -13.16 7.57
CA PHE A 65 -6.19 -13.41 6.49
C PHE A 65 -5.17 -12.28 6.40
N GLN A 66 -3.91 -12.66 6.24
CA GLN A 66 -2.81 -11.75 5.93
C GLN A 66 -2.33 -12.04 4.51
N LEU A 67 -2.34 -11.02 3.67
CA LEU A 67 -1.72 -11.02 2.36
C LEU A 67 -0.43 -10.20 2.43
N GLU A 68 0.67 -10.82 2.05
CA GLU A 68 2.00 -10.21 2.01
C GLU A 68 2.46 -10.06 0.56
N ILE A 69 2.79 -8.83 0.16
CA ILE A 69 3.16 -8.52 -1.22
C ILE A 69 4.34 -7.57 -1.31
N ILE A 70 5.13 -7.73 -2.37
CA ILE A 70 6.08 -6.72 -2.84
C ILE A 70 5.46 -5.98 -4.01
N ARG A 71 5.55 -4.65 -4.00
CA ARG A 71 5.18 -3.78 -5.11
C ARG A 71 6.41 -3.47 -5.94
N LEU A 72 6.29 -3.69 -7.24
CA LEU A 72 7.38 -3.63 -8.20
C LEU A 72 7.11 -2.58 -9.28
N ILE A 73 8.19 -1.95 -9.70
CA ILE A 73 8.31 -1.19 -10.94
C ILE A 73 9.47 -1.77 -11.74
N PRO A 74 9.72 -1.40 -13.01
CA PRO A 74 10.85 -1.92 -13.79
C PRO A 74 12.21 -1.73 -13.12
N LYS A 75 12.38 -0.73 -12.26
CA LYS A 75 13.62 -0.48 -11.49
C LYS A 75 13.77 -1.35 -10.23
N GLY A 76 12.77 -2.16 -9.89
CA GLY A 76 12.81 -3.05 -8.72
C GLY A 76 11.72 -2.81 -7.69
N PRO A 77 11.87 -3.35 -6.47
CA PRO A 77 10.89 -3.20 -5.41
C PRO A 77 10.86 -1.75 -4.89
N PHE A 78 9.66 -1.20 -4.73
CA PHE A 78 9.48 0.13 -4.16
C PHE A 78 8.54 0.16 -2.96
N GLY A 79 7.76 -0.92 -2.76
CA GLY A 79 6.85 -1.05 -1.64
C GLY A 79 6.74 -2.50 -1.15
N TYR A 80 6.67 -2.68 0.16
CA TYR A 80 6.43 -3.96 0.83
C TYR A 80 5.20 -3.81 1.73
N SER A 81 4.19 -4.65 1.52
CA SER A 81 2.87 -4.44 2.11
C SER A 81 2.33 -5.68 2.80
N PHE A 82 1.70 -5.45 3.93
CA PHE A 82 0.79 -6.38 4.61
C PHE A 82 -0.63 -5.87 4.45
N ILE A 83 -1.54 -6.74 3.99
CA ILE A 83 -2.96 -6.45 3.90
C ILE A 83 -3.68 -7.43 4.83
N TYR A 84 -4.41 -6.89 5.79
CA TYR A 84 -5.12 -7.63 6.81
C TYR A 84 -6.61 -7.62 6.50
N ILE A 85 -7.18 -8.81 6.31
CA ILE A 85 -8.53 -9.00 5.78
C ILE A 85 -9.33 -9.81 6.81
N PRO A 86 -10.50 -9.31 7.28
CA PRO A 86 -11.37 -10.09 8.15
C PRO A 86 -11.67 -11.48 7.59
N LEU A 87 -11.78 -12.47 8.46
CA LEU A 87 -11.84 -13.89 8.10
C LEU A 87 -12.92 -14.21 7.06
N HIS A 88 -14.12 -13.62 7.23
CA HIS A 88 -15.23 -13.85 6.32
C HIS A 88 -14.98 -13.35 4.88
N PHE A 89 -14.25 -12.25 4.71
CA PHE A 89 -13.82 -11.77 3.39
C PHE A 89 -12.62 -12.57 2.86
N GLY A 90 -11.66 -12.89 3.73
CA GLY A 90 -10.49 -13.63 3.32
C GLY A 90 -10.81 -15.00 2.75
N LYS A 91 -11.81 -15.70 3.29
CA LYS A 91 -12.28 -16.99 2.78
C LYS A 91 -12.86 -16.93 1.33
N MET A 92 -13.22 -15.73 0.86
CA MET A 92 -13.71 -15.53 -0.50
C MET A 92 -12.59 -15.39 -1.55
N ILE A 93 -11.35 -15.29 -1.11
CA ILE A 93 -10.17 -15.03 -1.93
C ILE A 93 -9.32 -16.29 -1.96
N SER A 94 -8.94 -16.74 -3.16
CA SER A 94 -7.89 -17.75 -3.33
C SER A 94 -6.57 -17.08 -3.70
N ARG A 95 -5.45 -17.64 -3.21
CA ARG A 95 -4.11 -17.16 -3.56
C ARG A 95 -3.87 -17.16 -5.07
N ASP A 96 -4.37 -18.15 -5.78
CA ASP A 96 -4.17 -18.32 -7.23
C ASP A 96 -4.91 -17.27 -8.08
N GLU A 97 -5.85 -16.56 -7.49
CA GLU A 97 -6.56 -15.44 -8.15
C GLU A 97 -5.78 -14.11 -8.06
N LEU A 98 -4.73 -14.05 -7.25
CA LEU A 98 -3.89 -12.88 -7.04
C LEU A 98 -2.73 -12.89 -8.05
N SER A 99 -2.92 -12.23 -9.18
CA SER A 99 -1.92 -12.12 -10.25
C SER A 99 -1.02 -10.89 -10.06
N GLU A 100 0.07 -10.83 -10.82
CA GLU A 100 1.01 -9.69 -10.82
C GLU A 100 0.33 -8.34 -11.12
N LYS A 101 -0.78 -8.33 -11.84
CA LYS A 101 -1.53 -7.13 -12.23
C LYS A 101 -2.72 -6.84 -11.33
N THR A 102 -2.84 -7.53 -10.21
CA THR A 102 -3.98 -7.38 -9.31
C THR A 102 -3.98 -5.99 -8.65
N GLU A 103 -4.96 -5.18 -8.98
CA GLU A 103 -5.32 -3.98 -8.23
C GLU A 103 -6.20 -4.42 -7.05
N PHE A 104 -5.62 -4.50 -5.85
CA PHE A 104 -6.25 -5.18 -4.72
C PHE A 104 -7.62 -4.62 -4.33
N ILE A 105 -7.83 -3.30 -4.35
CA ILE A 105 -9.11 -2.69 -3.99
C ILE A 105 -10.21 -3.18 -4.94
N THR A 106 -10.01 -3.04 -6.25
CA THR A 106 -10.96 -3.48 -7.28
C THR A 106 -11.22 -4.99 -7.22
N PHE A 107 -10.14 -5.76 -6.99
CA PHE A 107 -10.25 -7.19 -6.82
C PHE A 107 -11.10 -7.56 -5.59
N PHE A 108 -10.83 -6.93 -4.44
CA PHE A 108 -11.57 -7.13 -3.20
C PHE A 108 -13.06 -6.79 -3.37
N GLU A 109 -13.38 -5.63 -3.96
CA GLU A 109 -14.77 -5.19 -4.20
C GLU A 109 -15.54 -6.21 -5.05
N ARG A 110 -14.90 -6.73 -6.10
CA ARG A 110 -15.51 -7.77 -6.96
C ARG A 110 -15.78 -9.05 -6.18
N LYS A 111 -14.84 -9.48 -5.33
CA LYS A 111 -14.95 -10.72 -4.56
C LYS A 111 -15.96 -10.62 -3.41
N SER A 112 -15.88 -9.55 -2.65
CA SER A 112 -16.74 -9.33 -1.48
C SER A 112 -18.12 -8.80 -1.82
N ARG A 113 -18.32 -8.31 -3.06
CA ARG A 113 -19.52 -7.55 -3.50
C ARG A 113 -19.79 -6.33 -2.62
N THR A 114 -18.75 -5.81 -1.98
CA THR A 114 -18.83 -4.66 -1.08
C THR A 114 -17.88 -3.58 -1.56
N ARG A 115 -18.40 -2.36 -1.79
CA ARG A 115 -17.60 -1.23 -2.24
C ARG A 115 -16.86 -0.55 -1.08
N VAL A 116 -15.64 -0.14 -1.33
CA VAL A 116 -14.90 0.76 -0.46
C VAL A 116 -15.48 2.16 -0.62
N HIS A 117 -16.09 2.68 0.45
CA HIS A 117 -16.69 4.01 0.45
C HIS A 117 -15.76 5.08 1.01
N ARG A 118 -14.94 4.72 1.98
CA ARG A 118 -14.00 5.63 2.65
C ARG A 118 -12.70 4.93 2.98
N ALA A 119 -11.60 5.65 2.87
CA ALA A 119 -10.32 5.23 3.43
C ALA A 119 -9.78 6.30 4.38
N SER A 120 -9.22 5.86 5.50
CA SER A 120 -8.41 6.69 6.41
C SER A 120 -6.95 6.32 6.23
N GLN A 121 -6.06 7.29 6.23
CA GLN A 121 -4.64 7.07 6.03
C GLN A 121 -3.82 7.83 7.06
N SER A 122 -2.81 7.17 7.61
CA SER A 122 -1.69 7.80 8.32
C SER A 122 -0.38 7.55 7.60
N ILE A 123 0.54 8.50 7.75
CA ILE A 123 1.87 8.45 7.15
C ILE A 123 2.87 8.68 8.27
N ASP A 124 3.84 7.79 8.33
CA ASP A 124 4.91 7.78 9.32
C ASP A 124 6.26 7.49 8.67
N VAL A 125 7.33 7.63 9.43
CA VAL A 125 8.69 7.24 9.03
C VAL A 125 9.19 6.20 10.03
N SER A 126 9.86 5.19 9.52
CA SER A 126 10.51 4.16 10.34
C SER A 126 11.87 3.79 9.76
N LEU A 127 12.65 3.06 10.53
CA LEU A 127 13.87 2.44 10.04
C LEU A 127 13.54 1.00 9.59
N ALA A 128 14.09 0.58 8.47
CA ALA A 128 13.89 -0.76 7.93
C ALA A 128 14.53 -1.80 8.84
N ASN A 129 13.74 -2.73 9.36
CA ASN A 129 14.30 -3.95 9.94
C ASN A 129 14.81 -4.89 8.84
N GLU A 130 15.45 -5.99 9.21
CA GLU A 130 16.05 -6.93 8.26
C GLU A 130 15.04 -7.47 7.22
N VAL A 131 13.80 -7.75 7.64
CA VAL A 131 12.76 -8.29 6.75
C VAL A 131 12.32 -7.24 5.72
N VAL A 132 12.04 -6.01 6.18
CA VAL A 132 11.68 -4.88 5.33
C VAL A 132 12.81 -4.55 4.36
N ALA A 133 14.04 -4.49 4.87
CA ALA A 133 15.24 -4.18 4.09
C ALA A 133 15.44 -5.21 2.96
N LYS A 134 15.37 -6.49 3.29
CA LYS A 134 15.47 -7.59 2.31
C LYS A 134 14.43 -7.48 1.20
N ASN A 135 13.16 -7.26 1.55
CA ASN A 135 12.05 -7.23 0.59
C ASN A 135 12.03 -5.95 -0.27
N LEU A 136 12.60 -4.86 0.25
CA LEU A 136 12.75 -3.60 -0.49
C LEU A 136 14.09 -3.46 -1.22
N ALA A 137 15.01 -4.43 -1.08
CA ALA A 137 16.37 -4.36 -1.61
C ALA A 137 17.13 -3.08 -1.18
N ILE A 138 17.06 -2.77 0.13
CA ILE A 138 17.77 -1.67 0.81
C ILE A 138 18.57 -2.24 1.99
N LYS A 139 19.30 -1.39 2.70
CA LYS A 139 20.04 -1.83 3.88
C LYS A 139 19.14 -1.82 5.13
N PRO A 140 19.39 -2.71 6.10
CA PRO A 140 18.83 -2.54 7.43
C PRO A 140 19.14 -1.14 7.98
N MET A 141 18.21 -0.56 8.72
CA MET A 141 18.27 0.80 9.26
C MET A 141 18.15 1.94 8.22
N ASP A 142 18.01 1.65 6.92
CA ASP A 142 17.63 2.69 5.97
C ASP A 142 16.23 3.24 6.31
N PRO A 143 15.98 4.56 6.13
CA PRO A 143 14.68 5.14 6.38
C PRO A 143 13.65 4.64 5.35
N VAL A 144 12.44 4.38 5.81
CA VAL A 144 11.28 3.99 4.99
C VAL A 144 10.06 4.82 5.36
N LEU A 145 9.27 5.17 4.34
CA LEU A 145 7.97 5.78 4.56
C LEU A 145 6.95 4.68 4.87
N VAL A 146 6.23 4.81 5.97
CA VAL A 146 5.21 3.85 6.41
C VAL A 146 3.84 4.44 6.17
N ILE A 147 3.01 3.76 5.38
CA ILE A 147 1.64 4.18 5.13
C ILE A 147 0.69 3.10 5.65
N GLU A 148 -0.10 3.47 6.64
CA GLU A 148 -1.20 2.67 7.12
C GLU A 148 -2.50 3.19 6.51
N ARG A 149 -3.32 2.30 5.93
CA ARG A 149 -4.65 2.63 5.42
C ARG A 149 -5.69 1.69 5.96
N GLN A 150 -6.84 2.26 6.32
CA GLN A 150 -8.01 1.54 6.79
C GLN A 150 -9.14 1.81 5.82
N TYR A 151 -9.82 0.77 5.37
CA TYR A 151 -10.85 0.85 4.34
C TYR A 151 -12.20 0.46 4.92
N TYR A 152 -13.23 1.25 4.57
CA TYR A 152 -14.56 1.14 5.16
C TYR A 152 -15.64 1.07 4.10
N ALA A 153 -16.70 0.30 4.41
CA ALA A 153 -17.95 0.31 3.67
C ALA A 153 -18.77 1.57 3.97
N ARG A 154 -19.89 1.72 3.29
CA ARG A 154 -20.81 2.87 3.45
C ARG A 154 -21.42 2.96 4.84
N ASP A 155 -21.68 1.84 5.47
CA ASP A 155 -22.20 1.74 6.84
C ASP A 155 -21.13 1.99 7.92
N GLY A 156 -19.88 2.24 7.54
CA GLY A 156 -18.77 2.47 8.43
C GLY A 156 -18.09 1.20 8.95
N SER A 157 -18.52 0.02 8.52
CA SER A 157 -17.85 -1.25 8.85
C SER A 157 -16.45 -1.30 8.22
N ALA A 158 -15.47 -1.84 8.96
CA ALA A 158 -14.12 -2.01 8.46
C ALA A 158 -14.05 -3.20 7.49
N LEU A 159 -13.52 -2.96 6.30
CA LEU A 159 -13.39 -3.98 5.25
C LEU A 159 -12.05 -4.68 5.31
N PHE A 160 -10.98 -3.92 5.36
CA PHE A 160 -9.60 -4.39 5.50
C PHE A 160 -8.69 -3.21 5.85
N MET A 161 -7.46 -3.52 6.21
CA MET A 161 -6.42 -2.50 6.37
C MET A 161 -5.13 -2.93 5.67
N SER A 162 -4.30 -1.96 5.32
CA SER A 162 -2.97 -2.20 4.78
C SER A 162 -1.91 -1.43 5.55
N LEU A 163 -0.74 -2.05 5.72
CA LEU A 163 0.47 -1.44 6.21
C LEU A 163 1.52 -1.61 5.12
N THR A 164 2.04 -0.51 4.59
CA THR A 164 3.00 -0.53 3.50
C THR A 164 4.24 0.28 3.84
N TYR A 165 5.39 -0.34 3.65
CA TYR A 165 6.70 0.29 3.73
C TYR A 165 7.13 0.67 2.32
N PHE A 166 7.47 1.95 2.09
CA PHE A 166 7.92 2.45 0.80
C PHE A 166 9.34 2.97 0.88
N ARG A 167 10.07 2.78 -0.20
CA ARG A 167 11.38 3.38 -0.41
C ARG A 167 11.23 4.87 -0.74
N PRO A 168 11.76 5.80 0.08
CA PRO A 168 11.58 7.23 -0.12
C PRO A 168 12.36 7.78 -1.33
N ASP A 169 13.39 7.07 -1.80
CA ASP A 169 14.13 7.41 -3.02
C ASP A 169 13.32 7.16 -4.31
N ILE A 170 12.30 6.30 -4.26
CA ILE A 170 11.45 5.93 -5.40
C ILE A 170 10.03 6.48 -5.23
N TYR A 171 9.50 6.46 -4.01
CA TYR A 171 8.11 6.85 -3.72
C TYR A 171 8.07 8.22 -3.06
N LYS A 172 7.33 9.16 -3.66
CA LYS A 172 6.99 10.44 -3.05
C LYS A 172 5.49 10.57 -2.86
N TYR A 173 5.08 10.96 -1.68
CA TYR A 173 3.71 11.31 -1.40
C TYR A 173 3.48 12.78 -1.70
N LYS A 174 2.59 13.09 -2.67
CA LYS A 174 2.23 14.45 -3.05
C LYS A 174 0.73 14.66 -2.85
N ILE A 175 0.37 15.73 -2.16
CA ILE A 175 -1.02 16.20 -2.04
C ILE A 175 -1.10 17.59 -2.67
N GLU A 176 -2.12 17.84 -3.47
CA GLU A 176 -2.48 19.16 -3.93
C GLU A 176 -3.70 19.66 -3.17
N LEU A 177 -3.55 20.80 -2.53
CA LEU A 177 -4.62 21.45 -1.76
C LEU A 177 -5.06 22.69 -2.53
N THR A 178 -6.36 22.82 -2.77
CA THR A 178 -6.97 23.99 -3.38
C THR A 178 -7.85 24.70 -2.35
N ARG A 179 -7.89 26.04 -2.40
CA ARG A 179 -8.79 26.83 -1.59
C ARG A 179 -10.18 26.81 -2.24
N THR A 180 -11.22 26.45 -1.50
CA THR A 180 -12.64 26.57 -1.88
C THR A 180 -13.17 27.95 -1.56
#